data_76f1c8253fb84b77dbfde82eb7b57fed
#
_entry.id   76f1c8253fb84b77dbfde82eb7b57fed
#
_cell.length_a   1.000
_cell.length_b   1.000
_cell.length_c   1.000
_cell.angle_alpha   90.00
_cell.angle_beta   90.00
_cell.angle_gamma   90.00
#
_symmetry.space_group_name_H-M   'P 1'
#
loop_
_entity.id
_entity.type
_entity.pdbx_description
1 polymer ?
#
loop_
_entity_poly.entity_id
_entity_poly.type
_entity_poly.pdbx_seq_one_letter_code
_entity_poly.pdbx_strand_id
1 'polypeptide(L)'
;MTIQEIQQEILRLKKEKNICILAHAYQGQEILEIADYMGDSYGLSVQAAKSDCNGVIMCGVRFMAETCKVLSPQKKVWLANPMAGCPMADQINLDKLHELREKYPDYAVVTYILSLIHISEPTRLQLI
;
A
#
# COMPACT_ATOMS: atom_id res chain seq x y z
N MET A 1 14.78 25.52 3.91
CA MET A 1 13.70 24.97 4.75
C MET A 1 14.28 23.89 5.64
N THR A 2 14.06 23.96 6.92
CA THR A 2 14.41 22.90 7.87
C THR A 2 13.38 21.77 7.79
N ILE A 3 13.70 20.58 8.33
CA ILE A 3 12.75 19.47 8.41
C ILE A 3 11.49 19.89 9.16
N GLN A 4 11.63 20.62 10.24
CA GLN A 4 10.50 21.11 11.05
C GLN A 4 9.59 22.07 10.28
N GLU A 5 10.15 22.97 9.48
CA GLU A 5 9.35 23.87 8.62
C GLU A 5 8.56 23.07 7.58
N ILE A 6 9.17 22.03 6.99
CA ILE A 6 8.49 21.14 6.04
C ILE A 6 7.36 20.37 6.71
N GLN A 7 7.62 19.81 7.89
CA GLN A 7 6.61 19.09 8.68
C GLN A 7 5.40 19.96 9.01
N GLN A 8 5.63 21.21 9.45
CA GLN A 8 4.55 22.16 9.74
C GLN A 8 3.70 22.47 8.52
N GLU A 9 4.34 22.65 7.37
CA GLU A 9 3.62 22.91 6.11
C GLU A 9 2.82 21.68 5.66
N ILE A 10 3.37 20.47 5.78
CA ILE A 10 2.65 19.22 5.49
C ILE A 10 1.44 19.09 6.43
N LEU A 11 1.60 19.35 7.73
CA LEU A 11 0.50 19.28 8.70
C LEU A 11 -0.61 20.29 8.39
N ARG A 12 -0.26 21.47 7.88
CA ARG A 12 -1.21 22.48 7.40
C ARG A 12 -1.97 21.98 6.17
N LEU A 13 -1.23 21.53 5.15
CA LEU A 13 -1.80 21.10 3.87
C LEU A 13 -2.68 19.88 3.99
N LYS A 14 -2.32 18.89 4.82
CA LYS A 14 -3.15 17.68 5.00
C LYS A 14 -4.52 18.02 5.61
N LYS A 15 -4.58 18.97 6.53
CA LYS A 15 -5.86 19.45 7.09
C LYS A 15 -6.69 20.19 6.05
N GLU A 16 -6.07 21.14 5.35
CA GLU A 16 -6.73 21.94 4.30
C GLU A 16 -7.34 21.07 3.21
N LYS A 17 -6.63 20.01 2.81
CA LYS A 17 -7.05 19.12 1.72
C LYS A 17 -7.84 17.88 2.18
N ASN A 18 -8.05 17.72 3.46
CA ASN A 18 -8.65 16.53 4.07
C ASN A 18 -7.99 15.23 3.60
N ILE A 19 -6.67 15.16 3.79
CA ILE A 19 -5.83 14.01 3.40
C ILE A 19 -5.22 13.39 4.65
N CYS A 20 -5.24 12.06 4.72
CA CYS A 20 -4.54 11.29 5.75
C CYS A 20 -3.18 10.81 5.24
N ILE A 21 -2.17 10.85 6.11
CA ILE A 21 -0.85 10.28 5.89
C ILE A 21 -0.76 8.95 6.64
N LEU A 22 -0.53 7.88 5.92
CA LEU A 22 -0.33 6.54 6.46
C LEU A 22 1.14 6.16 6.29
N ALA A 23 1.82 5.84 7.38
CA ALA A 23 3.23 5.49 7.34
C ALA A 23 3.47 4.06 7.82
N HIS A 24 4.20 3.28 7.03
CA HIS A 24 4.69 1.98 7.48
C HIS A 24 5.67 2.19 8.65
N ALA A 25 5.64 1.28 9.62
CA ALA A 25 6.44 1.38 10.84
C ALA A 25 7.96 1.45 10.61
N TYR A 26 8.44 1.12 9.40
CA TYR A 26 9.86 1.19 9.03
C TYR A 26 10.27 2.52 8.40
N GLN A 27 9.39 3.51 8.34
CA GLN A 27 9.73 4.84 7.84
C GLN A 27 10.61 5.60 8.85
N GLY A 28 11.34 6.60 8.35
CA GLY A 28 12.12 7.50 9.20
C GLY A 28 11.24 8.26 10.19
N GLN A 29 11.83 8.63 11.32
CA GLN A 29 11.13 9.30 12.43
C GLN A 29 10.40 10.57 11.98
N GLU A 30 11.02 11.34 11.08
CA GLU A 30 10.46 12.60 10.57
C GLU A 30 9.15 12.41 9.81
N ILE A 31 8.96 11.23 9.19
CA ILE A 31 7.71 10.86 8.50
C ILE A 31 6.68 10.35 9.50
N LEU A 32 7.12 9.55 10.46
CA LEU A 32 6.24 9.01 11.51
C LEU A 32 5.60 10.11 12.34
N GLU A 33 6.31 11.19 12.62
CA GLU A 33 5.83 12.35 13.40
C GLU A 33 4.65 13.11 12.74
N ILE A 34 4.55 13.07 11.43
CA ILE A 34 3.46 13.73 10.68
C ILE A 34 2.36 12.77 10.22
N ALA A 35 2.55 11.46 10.43
CA ALA A 35 1.59 10.44 10.06
C ALA A 35 0.34 10.49 10.95
N ASP A 36 -0.83 10.22 10.36
CA ASP A 36 -2.08 10.04 11.11
C ASP A 36 -2.19 8.62 11.66
N TYR A 37 -1.66 7.64 10.92
CA TYR A 37 -1.63 6.24 11.33
C TYR A 37 -0.28 5.62 10.97
N MET A 38 0.21 4.79 11.90
CA MET A 38 1.43 4.01 11.74
C MET A 38 1.10 2.52 11.93
N GLY A 39 1.74 1.63 11.18
CA GLY A 39 1.52 0.21 11.35
C GLY A 39 2.07 -0.65 10.22
N ASP A 40 1.52 -1.84 10.12
CA ASP A 40 1.80 -2.78 9.04
C ASP A 40 0.96 -2.51 7.79
N SER A 41 1.28 -3.22 6.72
CA SER A 41 0.68 -3.01 5.40
C SER A 41 -0.83 -3.19 5.37
N TYR A 42 -1.36 -4.25 6.00
CA TYR A 42 -2.79 -4.53 6.00
C TYR A 42 -3.54 -3.61 6.96
N GLY A 43 -3.02 -3.45 8.18
CA GLY A 43 -3.62 -2.59 9.20
C GLY A 43 -3.80 -1.15 8.71
N LEU A 44 -2.80 -0.59 8.00
CA LEU A 44 -2.90 0.74 7.40
C LEU A 44 -4.00 0.83 6.34
N SER A 45 -4.16 -0.20 5.51
CA SER A 45 -5.22 -0.22 4.50
C SER A 45 -6.61 -0.28 5.11
N VAL A 46 -6.77 -1.00 6.22
CA VAL A 46 -8.02 -1.03 7.01
C VAL A 46 -8.29 0.33 7.67
N GLN A 47 -7.25 0.99 8.21
CA GLN A 47 -7.39 2.34 8.78
C GLN A 47 -7.78 3.36 7.71
N ALA A 48 -7.19 3.28 6.52
CA ALA A 48 -7.60 4.10 5.38
C ALA A 48 -9.09 3.96 5.07
N ALA A 49 -9.59 2.72 5.04
CA ALA A 49 -11.00 2.45 4.75
C ALA A 49 -11.95 3.05 5.79
N LYS A 50 -11.55 3.06 7.06
CA LYS A 50 -12.34 3.57 8.19
C LYS A 50 -12.25 5.09 8.38
N SER A 51 -11.21 5.74 7.84
CA SER A 51 -10.99 7.17 8.01
C SER A 51 -11.99 8.00 7.20
N ASP A 52 -12.29 9.22 7.66
CA ASP A 52 -13.19 10.16 6.97
C ASP A 52 -12.46 11.07 5.96
N CYS A 53 -11.17 10.81 5.71
CA CYS A 53 -10.39 11.61 4.76
C CYS A 53 -10.78 11.30 3.29
N ASN A 54 -10.69 12.33 2.44
CA ASN A 54 -10.98 12.23 1.01
C ASN A 54 -9.88 11.53 0.21
N GLY A 55 -8.66 11.52 0.77
CA GLY A 55 -7.50 10.93 0.13
C GLY A 55 -6.44 10.49 1.14
N VAL A 56 -5.54 9.64 0.67
CA VAL A 56 -4.49 9.02 1.47
C VAL A 56 -3.15 9.17 0.77
N ILE A 57 -2.14 9.62 1.51
CA ILE A 57 -0.75 9.50 1.09
C ILE A 57 -0.15 8.30 1.82
N MET A 58 0.27 7.30 1.06
CA MET A 58 0.93 6.10 1.58
C MET A 58 2.45 6.31 1.59
N CYS A 59 3.02 6.42 2.79
CA CYS A 59 4.46 6.40 3.03
C CYS A 59 4.88 4.94 3.28
N GLY A 60 5.13 4.22 2.21
CA GLY A 60 5.47 2.81 2.17
C GLY A 60 5.82 2.38 0.75
N VAL A 61 5.59 1.14 0.41
CA VAL A 61 5.88 0.57 -0.91
C VAL A 61 4.63 0.45 -1.78
N ARG A 62 4.82 0.22 -3.08
CA ARG A 62 3.76 0.25 -4.09
C ARG A 62 2.58 -0.66 -3.74
N PHE A 63 2.79 -1.94 -3.42
CA PHE A 63 1.69 -2.86 -3.15
C PHE A 63 0.81 -2.42 -1.97
N MET A 64 1.37 -1.67 -1.00
CA MET A 64 0.59 -1.11 0.12
C MET A 64 -0.40 -0.05 -0.36
N ALA A 65 0.03 0.82 -1.28
CA ALA A 65 -0.85 1.83 -1.89
C ALA A 65 -1.93 1.16 -2.76
N GLU A 66 -1.58 0.10 -3.49
CA GLU A 66 -2.52 -0.70 -4.29
C GLU A 66 -3.56 -1.38 -3.41
N THR A 67 -3.15 -2.06 -2.34
CA THR A 67 -4.06 -2.67 -1.37
C THR A 67 -4.98 -1.64 -0.72
N CYS A 68 -4.43 -0.50 -0.32
CA CYS A 68 -5.20 0.62 0.21
C CYS A 68 -6.27 1.11 -0.80
N LYS A 69 -5.92 1.21 -2.08
CA LYS A 69 -6.86 1.60 -3.15
C LYS A 69 -7.94 0.57 -3.38
N VAL A 70 -7.62 -0.72 -3.32
CA VAL A 70 -8.60 -1.82 -3.46
C VAL A 70 -9.62 -1.79 -2.31
N LEU A 71 -9.17 -1.60 -1.07
CA LEU A 71 -10.04 -1.53 0.09
C LEU A 71 -10.80 -0.20 0.23
N SER A 72 -10.34 0.85 -0.46
CA SER A 72 -10.93 2.18 -0.43
C SER A 72 -11.08 2.76 -1.85
N PRO A 73 -11.88 2.14 -2.72
CA PRO A 73 -11.95 2.51 -4.14
C PRO A 73 -12.44 3.95 -4.39
N GLN A 74 -13.21 4.51 -3.47
CA GLN A 74 -13.73 5.88 -3.54
C GLN A 74 -12.66 6.93 -3.19
N LYS A 75 -11.59 6.56 -2.47
CA LYS A 75 -10.56 7.50 -2.05
C LYS A 75 -9.48 7.67 -3.11
N LYS A 76 -8.88 8.85 -3.14
CA LYS A 76 -7.63 9.07 -3.88
C LYS A 76 -6.48 8.53 -3.05
N VAL A 77 -5.64 7.69 -3.64
CA VAL A 77 -4.46 7.13 -2.97
C VAL A 77 -3.22 7.52 -3.76
N TRP A 78 -2.27 8.11 -3.07
CA TRP A 78 -0.96 8.49 -3.63
C TRP A 78 0.14 7.73 -2.90
N LEU A 79 1.12 7.27 -3.64
CA LEU A 79 2.37 6.74 -3.10
C LEU A 79 3.37 7.88 -2.95
N ALA A 80 3.91 8.07 -1.75
CA ALA A 80 4.82 9.18 -1.46
C ALA A 80 6.11 9.14 -2.31
N ASN A 81 6.61 7.94 -2.60
CA ASN A 81 7.73 7.73 -3.52
C ASN A 81 7.36 6.66 -4.56
N PRO A 82 7.17 7.04 -5.84
CA PRO A 82 6.78 6.09 -6.88
C PRO A 82 7.83 5.00 -7.18
N MET A 83 9.08 5.21 -6.76
CA MET A 83 10.15 4.22 -6.90
C MET A 83 10.24 3.23 -5.74
N ALA A 84 9.42 3.41 -4.69
CA ALA A 84 9.42 2.53 -3.53
C ALA A 84 8.82 1.17 -3.91
N GLY A 85 9.68 0.17 -4.08
CA GLY A 85 9.34 -1.23 -4.33
C GLY A 85 9.66 -2.12 -3.14
N CYS A 86 9.25 -3.38 -3.23
CA CYS A 86 9.59 -4.41 -2.25
C CYS A 86 10.18 -5.63 -2.97
N PRO A 87 11.48 -5.91 -2.83
CA PRO A 87 12.11 -7.02 -3.52
C PRO A 87 11.45 -8.37 -3.25
N MET A 88 10.83 -8.53 -2.08
CA MET A 88 10.11 -9.75 -1.73
C MET A 88 8.76 -9.83 -2.47
N ALA A 89 8.05 -8.74 -2.64
CA ALA A 89 6.80 -8.69 -3.41
C ALA A 89 7.05 -8.78 -4.93
N ASP A 90 8.20 -8.31 -5.38
CA ASP A 90 8.56 -8.22 -6.81
C ASP A 90 9.27 -9.49 -7.34
N GLN A 91 9.34 -10.59 -6.55
CA GLN A 91 10.01 -11.84 -6.94
C GLN A 91 9.33 -12.57 -8.10
N ILE A 92 8.03 -12.46 -8.23
CA ILE A 92 7.23 -13.10 -9.28
C ILE A 92 6.51 -12.02 -10.07
N ASN A 93 6.63 -12.07 -11.38
CA ASN A 93 5.85 -11.27 -12.31
C ASN A 93 4.73 -12.11 -12.95
N LEU A 94 3.83 -11.45 -13.67
CA LEU A 94 2.67 -12.09 -14.30
C LEU A 94 3.08 -13.17 -15.34
N ASP A 95 4.11 -12.89 -16.14
CA ASP A 95 4.58 -13.83 -17.18
C ASP A 95 5.09 -15.12 -16.54
N LYS A 96 5.86 -15.00 -15.45
CA LYS A 96 6.35 -16.15 -14.71
C LYS A 96 5.23 -16.95 -14.05
N LEU A 97 4.20 -16.28 -13.57
CA LEU A 97 3.02 -16.95 -13.03
C LEU A 97 2.29 -17.75 -14.11
N HIS A 98 2.11 -17.19 -15.31
CA HIS A 98 1.48 -17.88 -16.43
C HIS A 98 2.30 -19.12 -16.86
N GLU A 99 3.62 -18.98 -17.01
CA GLU A 99 4.53 -20.11 -17.30
C GLU A 99 4.38 -21.25 -16.28
N LEU A 100 4.34 -20.91 -14.99
CA LEU A 100 4.20 -21.90 -13.93
C LEU A 100 2.82 -22.59 -13.95
N ARG A 101 1.76 -21.85 -14.28
CA ARG A 101 0.41 -22.40 -14.39
C ARG A 101 0.27 -23.35 -15.58
N GLU A 102 0.90 -23.04 -16.70
CA GLU A 102 0.95 -23.93 -17.86
C GLU A 102 1.73 -25.23 -17.55
N LYS A 103 2.85 -25.07 -16.84
CA LYS A 103 3.71 -26.20 -16.47
C LYS A 103 3.07 -27.10 -15.40
N TYR A 104 2.26 -26.56 -14.53
CA TYR A 104 1.65 -27.24 -13.39
C TYR A 104 0.14 -26.96 -13.31
N PRO A 105 -0.67 -27.45 -14.29
CA PRO A 105 -2.09 -27.10 -14.40
C PRO A 105 -2.95 -27.60 -13.23
N ASP A 106 -2.55 -28.70 -12.60
CA ASP A 106 -3.30 -29.33 -11.50
C ASP A 106 -2.95 -28.75 -10.12
N TYR A 107 -2.00 -27.81 -10.05
CA TYR A 107 -1.57 -27.22 -8.78
C TYR A 107 -2.37 -25.96 -8.43
N ALA A 108 -2.76 -25.86 -7.16
CA ALA A 108 -3.36 -24.62 -6.66
C ALA A 108 -2.33 -23.50 -6.57
N VAL A 109 -2.73 -22.29 -6.97
CA VAL A 109 -1.91 -21.09 -6.78
C VAL A 109 -2.21 -20.51 -5.41
N VAL A 110 -1.20 -20.52 -4.54
CA VAL A 110 -1.26 -19.90 -3.22
C VAL A 110 -0.31 -18.70 -3.20
N THR A 111 -0.80 -17.54 -2.83
CA THR A 111 0.00 -16.31 -2.76
C THR A 111 -0.21 -15.59 -1.44
N TYR A 112 0.81 -14.89 -1.00
CA TYR A 112 0.72 -14.05 0.20
C TYR A 112 0.01 -12.73 -0.13
N ILE A 113 -0.88 -12.29 0.76
CA ILE A 113 -1.73 -11.11 0.55
C ILE A 113 -0.95 -9.80 0.30
N LEU A 114 0.30 -9.74 0.73
CA LEU A 114 1.18 -8.57 0.53
C LEU A 114 1.98 -8.62 -0.78
N SER A 115 1.65 -9.54 -1.69
CA SER A 115 2.19 -9.50 -3.07
C SER A 115 1.43 -8.47 -3.92
N LEU A 116 2.00 -8.11 -5.08
CA LEU A 116 1.35 -7.20 -6.01
C LEU A 116 0.00 -7.76 -6.46
N ILE A 117 -1.06 -6.99 -6.36
CA ILE A 117 -2.44 -7.44 -6.60
C ILE A 117 -2.70 -7.93 -8.03
N HIS A 118 -1.94 -7.45 -9.02
CA HIS A 118 -2.10 -7.84 -10.41
C HIS A 118 -1.39 -9.16 -10.79
N ILE A 119 -0.62 -9.76 -9.89
CA ILE A 119 0.02 -11.07 -10.10
C ILE A 119 -0.71 -12.22 -9.41
N SER A 120 -1.73 -11.93 -8.61
CA SER A 120 -2.54 -12.93 -7.92
C SER A 120 -4.00 -12.84 -8.33
N GLU A 121 -4.64 -13.99 -8.59
CA GLU A 121 -6.06 -14.05 -8.94
C GLU A 121 -6.92 -14.16 -7.67
N PRO A 122 -7.83 -13.22 -7.44
CA PRO A 122 -8.72 -13.26 -6.27
C PRO A 122 -9.75 -14.40 -6.30
N THR A 123 -10.03 -14.97 -7.47
CA THR A 123 -11.09 -15.97 -7.66
C THR A 123 -10.75 -17.37 -7.15
N ARG A 124 -9.48 -17.67 -6.84
CA ARG A 124 -9.07 -19.00 -6.33
C ARG A 124 -8.89 -19.10 -4.83
N LEU A 125 -9.02 -18.00 -4.11
CA LEU A 125 -9.05 -18.01 -2.64
C LEU A 125 -10.37 -18.56 -2.06
N GLN A 126 -11.34 -18.90 -2.91
CA GLN A 126 -12.64 -19.45 -2.50
C GLN A 126 -12.70 -20.98 -2.44
N LEU A 127 -11.59 -21.67 -2.66
CA LEU A 127 -11.54 -23.14 -2.72
C LEU A 127 -10.71 -23.78 -1.60
N ILE A 128 -10.58 -23.12 -0.46
CA ILE A 128 -10.03 -23.72 0.76
C ILE A 128 -11.14 -23.83 1.78
#